data_ea8626491750fb2da8975950deebe8b6
#
_entry.id   ea8626491750fb2da8975950deebe8b6
#
_cell.length_a   1.000
_cell.length_b   1.000
_cell.length_c   1.000
_cell.angle_alpha   90.00
_cell.angle_beta   90.00
_cell.angle_gamma   90.00
#
_symmetry.space_group_name_H-M   'P 1'
#
loop_
_entity.id
_entity.type
_entity.pdbx_description
1 polymer ?
#
loop_
_entity_poly.entity_id
_entity_poly.type
_entity_poly.pdbx_seq_one_letter_code
_entity_poly.pdbx_strand_id
1 'polypeptide(L)'
;MGEEGGERIIIDPAARGLELEELRKKVSEIISSGSNIIATIFTHKHPDHIGDIEEIMNIYDAPIWATKETLEHLNIQENCRILIEGDEFKLKGSNGTSIWSIIETPGHCPGHVCISGESGIISGDNCVGVGTILVSSDGDMKEYIDGLERLEKMQPKMLFPGHGPLIANPEKLLNKYIKHRKNRIEKIKQALSKDMTYLREISQFVYLDTPNVNITLAYDQISSHLNSLIKENVVKKIEEQYYLK
;
A
#
# COMPACT_ATOMS: atom_id res chain seq x y z
N MET A 1 0.72 15.03 -8.41
CA MET A 1 0.07 15.77 -7.32
C MET A 1 0.51 17.23 -7.36
N GLY A 2 -0.34 18.19 -7.02
CA GLY A 2 -0.09 19.64 -7.07
C GLY A 2 -0.95 20.38 -8.13
N GLU A 3 -0.91 21.72 -8.13
CA GLU A 3 -1.68 22.56 -9.05
C GLU A 3 -0.88 22.97 -10.30
N GLU A 4 -1.59 23.29 -11.39
CA GLU A 4 -0.99 23.81 -12.61
C GLU A 4 -0.25 25.13 -12.34
N GLY A 5 0.93 25.32 -12.91
CA GLY A 5 1.79 26.48 -12.67
C GLY A 5 2.46 26.52 -11.29
N GLY A 6 2.35 25.43 -10.49
CA GLY A 6 2.90 25.34 -9.14
C GLY A 6 3.87 24.18 -8.94
N GLU A 7 4.17 23.92 -7.66
CA GLU A 7 5.00 22.78 -7.27
C GLU A 7 4.24 21.46 -7.44
N ARG A 8 4.92 20.47 -7.99
CA ARG A 8 4.37 19.14 -8.28
C ARG A 8 5.21 18.06 -7.62
N ILE A 9 4.55 16.99 -7.20
CA ILE A 9 5.19 15.73 -6.80
C ILE A 9 4.63 14.62 -7.69
N ILE A 10 5.51 13.76 -8.18
CA ILE A 10 5.14 12.51 -8.84
C ILE A 10 5.08 11.43 -7.76
N ILE A 11 4.05 10.59 -7.79
CA ILE A 11 3.87 9.51 -6.82
C ILE A 11 3.75 8.21 -7.58
N ASP A 12 4.57 7.22 -7.18
CA ASP A 12 4.60 5.88 -7.76
C ASP A 12 4.57 5.91 -9.30
N PRO A 13 5.58 6.46 -9.98
CA PRO A 13 5.57 6.61 -11.43
C PRO A 13 5.47 5.29 -12.20
N ALA A 14 5.96 4.18 -11.64
CA ALA A 14 5.79 2.79 -12.10
C ALA A 14 6.17 2.49 -13.57
N ALA A 15 6.67 3.47 -14.31
CA ALA A 15 6.87 3.39 -15.75
C ALA A 15 8.00 2.42 -16.14
N ARG A 16 7.75 1.61 -17.18
CA ARG A 16 8.69 0.67 -17.78
C ARG A 16 8.48 0.59 -19.28
N GLY A 17 9.55 0.33 -20.03
CA GLY A 17 9.45 0.13 -21.48
C GLY A 17 8.69 1.24 -22.16
N LEU A 18 7.55 0.94 -22.80
CA LEU A 18 6.74 1.94 -23.51
C LEU A 18 6.09 3.00 -22.60
N GLU A 19 5.87 2.68 -21.33
CA GLU A 19 5.28 3.62 -20.36
C GLU A 19 6.24 4.78 -20.04
N LEU A 20 7.54 4.60 -20.24
CA LEU A 20 8.55 5.67 -20.08
C LEU A 20 8.31 6.81 -21.08
N GLU A 21 7.86 6.51 -22.30
CA GLU A 21 7.52 7.54 -23.30
C GLU A 21 6.30 8.34 -22.88
N GLU A 22 5.28 7.69 -22.29
CA GLU A 22 4.12 8.38 -21.73
C GLU A 22 4.53 9.25 -20.53
N LEU A 23 5.42 8.76 -19.68
CA LEU A 23 5.95 9.54 -18.56
C LEU A 23 6.71 10.77 -19.08
N ARG A 24 7.60 10.62 -20.08
CA ARG A 24 8.33 11.74 -20.72
C ARG A 24 7.35 12.81 -21.22
N LYS A 25 6.30 12.39 -21.90
CA LYS A 25 5.27 13.31 -22.41
C LYS A 25 4.59 14.05 -21.26
N LYS A 26 4.15 13.34 -20.22
CA LYS A 26 3.51 13.95 -19.05
C LYS A 26 4.41 14.90 -18.29
N VAL A 27 5.67 14.55 -18.09
CA VAL A 27 6.67 15.43 -17.48
C VAL A 27 6.87 16.70 -18.33
N SER A 28 6.98 16.56 -19.65
CA SER A 28 7.08 17.70 -20.57
C SER A 28 5.85 18.62 -20.50
N GLU A 29 4.63 18.05 -20.43
CA GLU A 29 3.40 18.82 -20.24
C GLU A 29 3.41 19.58 -18.91
N ILE A 30 3.84 18.94 -17.82
CA ILE A 30 3.96 19.55 -16.49
C ILE A 30 4.92 20.75 -16.53
N ILE A 31 6.11 20.57 -17.07
CA ILE A 31 7.13 21.63 -17.15
C ILE A 31 6.64 22.76 -18.05
N SER A 32 6.04 22.43 -19.21
CA SER A 32 5.52 23.43 -20.15
C SER A 32 4.38 24.26 -19.59
N SER A 33 3.64 23.74 -18.60
CA SER A 33 2.61 24.48 -17.87
C SER A 33 3.17 25.46 -16.83
N GLY A 34 4.49 25.60 -16.74
CA GLY A 34 5.17 26.42 -15.72
C GLY A 34 5.24 25.77 -14.35
N SER A 35 4.91 24.49 -14.25
CA SER A 35 5.01 23.73 -12.99
C SER A 35 6.44 23.22 -12.78
N ASN A 36 6.80 23.03 -11.51
CA ASN A 36 8.11 22.50 -11.10
C ASN A 36 7.93 21.18 -10.34
N ILE A 37 8.59 20.13 -10.78
CA ILE A 37 8.60 18.83 -10.08
C ILE A 37 9.65 18.91 -8.97
N ILE A 38 9.21 18.86 -7.72
CA ILE A 38 10.06 19.05 -6.54
C ILE A 38 10.47 17.75 -5.86
N ALA A 39 9.78 16.65 -6.12
CA ALA A 39 10.11 15.33 -5.60
C ALA A 39 9.38 14.21 -6.35
N THR A 40 9.91 12.99 -6.20
CA THR A 40 9.19 11.73 -6.44
C THR A 40 8.96 11.05 -5.11
N ILE A 41 7.71 10.68 -4.79
CA ILE A 41 7.39 9.88 -3.60
C ILE A 41 7.10 8.45 -4.05
N PHE A 42 7.74 7.49 -3.38
CA PHE A 42 7.34 6.08 -3.45
C PHE A 42 6.56 5.73 -2.19
N THR A 43 5.30 5.26 -2.37
CA THR A 43 4.46 4.82 -1.26
C THR A 43 5.02 3.57 -0.61
N HIS A 44 5.65 2.69 -1.41
CA HIS A 44 6.30 1.47 -0.95
C HIS A 44 7.23 0.87 -2.03
N LYS A 45 7.89 -0.23 -1.69
CA LYS A 45 8.99 -0.83 -2.47
C LYS A 45 8.60 -1.78 -3.60
N HIS A 46 7.31 -2.07 -3.83
CA HIS A 46 6.92 -3.07 -4.84
C HIS A 46 7.24 -2.60 -6.26
N PRO A 47 7.67 -3.54 -7.11
CA PRO A 47 8.16 -3.22 -8.44
C PRO A 47 7.16 -2.50 -9.35
N ASP A 48 5.86 -2.75 -9.18
CA ASP A 48 4.78 -2.13 -9.94
C ASP A 48 4.41 -0.71 -9.48
N HIS A 49 5.09 -0.20 -8.43
CA HIS A 49 5.07 1.21 -8.00
C HIS A 49 6.39 1.92 -8.34
N ILE A 50 7.50 1.19 -8.27
CA ILE A 50 8.83 1.74 -8.53
C ILE A 50 9.09 1.92 -10.03
N GLY A 51 8.76 0.91 -10.84
CA GLY A 51 9.08 0.93 -12.27
C GLY A 51 10.56 0.70 -12.56
N ASP A 52 11.05 1.31 -13.63
CA ASP A 52 12.46 1.40 -13.98
C ASP A 52 13.04 2.73 -13.46
N ILE A 53 13.49 2.70 -12.21
CA ILE A 53 13.86 3.91 -11.46
C ILE A 53 14.99 4.68 -12.12
N GLU A 54 15.99 4.00 -12.71
CA GLU A 54 17.11 4.66 -13.37
C GLU A 54 16.63 5.44 -14.60
N GLU A 55 15.81 4.82 -15.44
CA GLU A 55 15.23 5.47 -16.60
C GLU A 55 14.22 6.58 -16.23
N ILE A 56 13.45 6.38 -15.17
CA ILE A 56 12.53 7.40 -14.65
C ILE A 56 13.30 8.64 -14.21
N MET A 57 14.38 8.48 -13.45
CA MET A 57 15.19 9.60 -12.95
C MET A 57 15.97 10.30 -14.08
N ASN A 58 16.25 9.62 -15.19
CA ASN A 58 16.79 10.23 -16.40
C ASN A 58 15.77 11.12 -17.16
N ILE A 59 14.47 10.97 -16.89
CA ILE A 59 13.42 11.79 -17.52
C ILE A 59 13.31 13.16 -16.82
N TYR A 60 13.43 13.19 -15.48
CA TYR A 60 13.41 14.41 -14.69
C TYR A 60 14.25 14.25 -13.43
N ASP A 61 14.98 15.29 -13.09
CA ASP A 61 15.87 15.32 -11.92
C ASP A 61 15.08 15.88 -10.71
N ALA A 62 14.67 14.99 -9.80
CA ALA A 62 14.00 15.35 -8.57
C ALA A 62 14.39 14.40 -7.43
N PRO A 63 14.50 14.90 -6.18
CA PRO A 63 14.82 14.05 -5.04
C PRO A 63 13.75 12.97 -4.81
N ILE A 64 14.19 11.81 -4.33
CA ILE A 64 13.32 10.70 -3.99
C ILE A 64 12.96 10.78 -2.51
N TRP A 65 11.66 10.78 -2.23
CA TRP A 65 11.11 10.76 -0.88
C TRP A 65 10.44 9.42 -0.64
N ALA A 66 10.87 8.69 0.36
CA ALA A 66 10.28 7.41 0.76
C ALA A 66 10.67 7.07 2.20
N THR A 67 10.07 6.04 2.77
CA THR A 67 10.51 5.51 4.05
C THR A 67 11.91 4.92 3.96
N LYS A 68 12.55 4.76 5.11
CA LYS A 68 13.88 4.17 5.21
C LYS A 68 13.92 2.78 4.57
N GLU A 69 12.92 1.94 4.83
CA GLU A 69 12.80 0.58 4.30
C GLU A 69 12.72 0.56 2.78
N THR A 70 11.98 1.50 2.20
CA THR A 70 11.87 1.63 0.74
C THR A 70 13.18 2.12 0.13
N LEU A 71 13.83 3.13 0.71
CA LEU A 71 15.13 3.65 0.23
C LEU A 71 16.24 2.60 0.32
N GLU A 72 16.29 1.84 1.42
CA GLU A 72 17.23 0.73 1.59
C GLU A 72 17.01 -0.37 0.54
N HIS A 73 15.75 -0.73 0.28
CA HIS A 73 15.41 -1.70 -0.76
C HIS A 73 15.85 -1.24 -2.16
N LEU A 74 15.72 0.06 -2.45
CA LEU A 74 16.12 0.67 -3.72
C LEU A 74 17.62 0.99 -3.78
N ASN A 75 18.35 0.80 -2.68
CA ASN A 75 19.76 1.15 -2.55
C ASN A 75 20.07 2.63 -2.83
N ILE A 76 19.14 3.52 -2.46
CA ILE A 76 19.24 4.98 -2.64
C ILE A 76 19.76 5.62 -1.37
N GLN A 77 20.87 6.37 -1.46
CA GLN A 77 21.52 7.03 -0.33
C GLN A 77 21.71 8.53 -0.51
N GLU A 78 21.63 9.01 -1.74
CA GLU A 78 21.85 10.42 -2.10
C GLU A 78 20.61 10.99 -2.79
N ASN A 79 20.49 12.31 -2.79
CA ASN A 79 19.34 13.04 -3.36
C ASN A 79 17.99 12.46 -2.92
N CYS A 80 17.87 12.15 -1.62
CA CYS A 80 16.66 11.54 -1.05
C CYS A 80 16.27 12.19 0.28
N ARG A 81 15.00 11.99 0.65
CA ARG A 81 14.44 12.36 1.96
C ARG A 81 13.76 11.14 2.56
N ILE A 82 14.13 10.80 3.80
CA ILE A 82 13.41 9.80 4.58
C ILE A 82 12.09 10.41 5.06
N LEU A 83 11.00 9.71 4.75
CA LEU A 83 9.66 10.03 5.23
C LEU A 83 9.37 9.22 6.50
N ILE A 84 8.79 9.89 7.49
CA ILE A 84 8.35 9.26 8.75
C ILE A 84 6.92 9.67 9.07
N GLU A 85 6.30 8.97 10.00
CA GLU A 85 4.96 9.27 10.51
C GLU A 85 4.82 10.74 10.92
N GLY A 86 3.76 11.39 10.40
CA GLY A 86 3.43 12.76 10.72
C GLY A 86 4.27 13.84 10.01
N ASP A 87 5.22 13.45 9.15
CA ASP A 87 5.93 14.41 8.31
C ASP A 87 4.96 15.22 7.47
N GLU A 88 5.14 16.52 7.44
CA GLU A 88 4.37 17.41 6.57
C GLU A 88 5.24 17.99 5.45
N PHE A 89 4.61 18.23 4.32
CA PHE A 89 5.18 19.02 3.23
C PHE A 89 4.11 19.89 2.58
N LYS A 90 4.56 20.93 1.92
CA LYS A 90 3.72 21.95 1.30
C LYS A 90 3.96 22.00 -0.18
N LEU A 91 2.91 22.16 -0.96
CA LEU A 91 2.98 22.43 -2.39
C LEU A 91 2.39 23.80 -2.66
N LYS A 92 3.21 24.70 -3.19
CA LYS A 92 2.79 26.04 -3.59
C LYS A 92 2.14 25.95 -4.96
N GLY A 93 0.95 26.49 -5.10
CA GLY A 93 0.20 26.61 -6.34
C GLY A 93 -0.24 28.04 -6.60
N SER A 94 -0.87 28.29 -7.76
CA SER A 94 -1.41 29.60 -8.13
C SER A 94 -2.55 30.06 -7.23
N ASN A 95 -3.31 29.11 -6.67
CA ASN A 95 -4.49 29.37 -5.83
C ASN A 95 -4.19 29.26 -4.32
N GLY A 96 -2.93 29.01 -3.94
CA GLY A 96 -2.53 28.90 -2.54
C GLY A 96 -1.51 27.79 -2.29
N THR A 97 -1.47 27.34 -1.06
CA THR A 97 -0.55 26.27 -0.62
C THR A 97 -1.36 25.11 -0.07
N SER A 98 -1.20 23.93 -0.66
CA SER A 98 -1.75 22.71 -0.09
C SER A 98 -0.77 22.06 0.88
N ILE A 99 -1.30 21.52 1.98
CA ILE A 99 -0.53 20.81 3.00
C ILE A 99 -0.86 19.32 2.92
N TRP A 100 0.18 18.52 2.98
CA TRP A 100 0.11 17.07 2.90
C TRP A 100 0.91 16.46 4.03
N SER A 101 0.43 15.36 4.60
CA SER A 101 1.09 14.65 5.70
C SER A 101 1.26 13.17 5.39
N ILE A 102 2.33 12.59 5.92
CA ILE A 102 2.64 11.17 5.81
C ILE A 102 1.93 10.40 6.92
N ILE A 103 1.34 9.29 6.53
CA ILE A 103 0.73 8.30 7.43
C ILE A 103 1.43 6.98 7.18
N GLU A 104 2.22 6.50 8.13
CA GLU A 104 2.76 5.16 8.04
C GLU A 104 1.64 4.13 8.18
N THR A 105 1.56 3.26 7.21
CA THR A 105 0.58 2.18 7.13
C THR A 105 1.27 0.88 6.73
N PRO A 106 2.22 0.39 7.55
CA PRO A 106 2.87 -0.89 7.30
C PRO A 106 1.82 -2.01 7.28
N GLY A 107 2.18 -3.17 6.80
CA GLY A 107 1.28 -4.31 6.80
C GLY A 107 1.09 -4.92 5.44
N HIS A 108 0.78 -4.14 4.38
CA HIS A 108 0.91 -4.63 3.00
C HIS A 108 2.35 -5.04 2.72
N CYS A 109 3.30 -4.19 3.06
CA CYS A 109 4.73 -4.47 3.18
C CYS A 109 5.37 -3.48 4.17
N PRO A 110 6.57 -3.77 4.71
CA PRO A 110 7.31 -2.81 5.51
C PRO A 110 7.59 -1.51 4.77
N GLY A 111 7.44 -0.39 5.46
CA GLY A 111 7.70 0.93 4.91
C GLY A 111 6.61 1.49 3.98
N HIS A 112 5.43 0.86 3.92
CA HIS A 112 4.31 1.42 3.18
C HIS A 112 3.76 2.69 3.87
N VAL A 113 3.46 3.73 3.07
CA VAL A 113 2.85 4.98 3.53
C VAL A 113 1.63 5.35 2.72
N CYS A 114 0.70 6.03 3.37
CA CYS A 114 -0.34 6.84 2.74
C CYS A 114 0.01 8.32 2.86
N ILE A 115 -0.57 9.16 1.99
CA ILE A 115 -0.33 10.60 1.96
C ILE A 115 -1.67 11.30 2.08
N SER A 116 -1.87 12.04 3.17
CA SER A 116 -3.13 12.70 3.50
C SER A 116 -3.09 14.18 3.14
N GLY A 117 -4.15 14.66 2.53
CA GLY A 117 -4.38 16.07 2.25
C GLY A 117 -5.86 16.44 2.30
N GLU A 118 -6.19 17.69 2.07
CA GLU A 118 -7.58 18.19 2.16
C GLU A 118 -8.54 17.48 1.17
N SER A 119 -8.06 17.11 -0.01
CA SER A 119 -8.86 16.44 -1.04
C SER A 119 -9.11 14.94 -0.75
N GLY A 120 -8.34 14.34 0.14
CA GLY A 120 -8.43 12.93 0.48
C GLY A 120 -7.06 12.32 0.76
N ILE A 121 -6.98 10.99 0.69
CA ILE A 121 -5.77 10.23 1.00
C ILE A 121 -5.31 9.45 -0.22
N ILE A 122 -4.04 9.60 -0.59
CA ILE A 122 -3.36 8.72 -1.54
C ILE A 122 -2.98 7.48 -0.75
N SER A 123 -3.60 6.35 -1.07
CA SER A 123 -3.58 5.16 -0.22
C SER A 123 -2.58 4.08 -0.65
N GLY A 124 -1.83 4.32 -1.75
CA GLY A 124 -0.97 3.27 -2.31
C GLY A 124 -1.73 1.95 -2.39
N ASP A 125 -1.12 0.89 -1.88
CA ASP A 125 -1.70 -0.46 -1.84
C ASP A 125 -2.33 -0.83 -0.49
N ASN A 126 -2.77 0.16 0.28
CA ASN A 126 -3.63 -0.13 1.44
C ASN A 126 -5.04 -0.58 1.01
N CYS A 127 -5.54 -0.04 -0.11
CA CYS A 127 -6.79 -0.50 -0.70
C CYS A 127 -6.83 -0.23 -2.20
N VAL A 128 -7.64 -1.00 -2.92
CA VAL A 128 -7.91 -0.84 -4.36
C VAL A 128 -9.40 -0.68 -4.59
N GLY A 129 -9.77 0.04 -5.63
CA GLY A 129 -11.19 0.28 -5.94
C GLY A 129 -11.95 -0.98 -6.36
N VAL A 130 -11.27 -1.96 -6.95
CA VAL A 130 -11.83 -3.24 -7.40
C VAL A 130 -10.89 -4.37 -6.99
N GLY A 131 -11.43 -5.42 -6.38
CA GLY A 131 -10.64 -6.56 -5.91
C GLY A 131 -10.28 -6.49 -4.43
N THR A 132 -9.12 -7.02 -4.09
CA THR A 132 -8.58 -7.03 -2.72
C THR A 132 -7.06 -6.97 -2.80
N ILE A 133 -6.46 -6.34 -1.82
CA ILE A 133 -5.00 -6.30 -1.66
C ILE A 133 -4.48 -7.65 -1.18
N LEU A 134 -3.33 -8.05 -1.69
CA LEU A 134 -2.53 -9.14 -1.14
C LEU A 134 -1.58 -8.57 -0.08
N VAL A 135 -1.53 -9.20 1.07
CA VAL A 135 -0.51 -8.91 2.07
C VAL A 135 0.66 -9.83 1.79
N SER A 136 1.79 -9.26 1.42
CA SER A 136 3.00 -9.99 1.02
C SER A 136 3.55 -10.88 2.14
N SER A 137 4.44 -11.79 1.81
CA SER A 137 5.11 -12.65 2.79
C SER A 137 5.99 -11.89 3.78
N ASP A 138 6.45 -10.70 3.42
CA ASP A 138 7.18 -9.76 4.28
C ASP A 138 6.28 -8.74 4.96
N GLY A 139 4.97 -8.75 4.66
CA GLY A 139 3.97 -7.92 5.30
C GLY A 139 3.46 -8.49 6.62
N ASP A 140 2.56 -7.76 7.26
CA ASP A 140 1.90 -8.17 8.51
C ASP A 140 0.40 -7.90 8.46
N MET A 141 -0.40 -8.95 8.63
CA MET A 141 -1.85 -8.84 8.52
C MET A 141 -2.48 -8.01 9.65
N LYS A 142 -1.90 -8.05 10.86
CA LYS A 142 -2.38 -7.23 11.98
C LYS A 142 -2.13 -5.75 11.70
N GLU A 143 -0.91 -5.39 11.32
CA GLU A 143 -0.55 -4.02 10.96
C GLU A 143 -1.38 -3.52 9.77
N TYR A 144 -1.66 -4.40 8.79
CA TYR A 144 -2.53 -4.06 7.66
C TYR A 144 -3.96 -3.73 8.09
N ILE A 145 -4.54 -4.54 9.00
CA ILE A 145 -5.88 -4.27 9.54
C ILE A 145 -5.88 -2.99 10.37
N ASP A 146 -4.86 -2.77 11.20
CA ASP A 146 -4.71 -1.54 12.00
C ASP A 146 -4.61 -0.30 11.12
N GLY A 147 -3.87 -0.40 10.00
CA GLY A 147 -3.78 0.65 8.98
C GLY A 147 -5.15 0.98 8.36
N LEU A 148 -5.92 -0.04 7.99
CA LEU A 148 -7.28 0.16 7.46
C LEU A 148 -8.21 0.81 8.48
N GLU A 149 -8.19 0.37 9.76
CA GLU A 149 -8.98 0.95 10.84
C GLU A 149 -8.57 2.40 11.14
N ARG A 150 -7.28 2.71 11.01
CA ARG A 150 -6.78 4.06 11.13
C ARG A 150 -7.33 4.97 10.02
N LEU A 151 -7.25 4.52 8.77
CA LEU A 151 -7.80 5.27 7.63
C LEU A 151 -9.32 5.44 7.77
N GLU A 152 -10.04 4.44 8.25
CA GLU A 152 -11.49 4.51 8.47
C GLU A 152 -11.83 5.58 9.52
N LYS A 153 -11.12 5.64 10.63
CA LYS A 153 -11.29 6.65 11.69
C LYS A 153 -11.01 8.09 11.23
N MET A 154 -10.14 8.26 10.23
CA MET A 154 -9.84 9.57 9.64
C MET A 154 -10.98 10.11 8.76
N GLN A 155 -11.94 9.27 8.37
CA GLN A 155 -13.10 9.62 7.54
C GLN A 155 -12.71 10.39 6.28
N PRO A 156 -11.79 9.87 5.44
CA PRO A 156 -11.33 10.59 4.26
C PRO A 156 -12.47 10.85 3.28
N LYS A 157 -12.46 12.03 2.66
CA LYS A 157 -13.45 12.39 1.63
C LYS A 157 -13.35 11.46 0.41
N MET A 158 -12.13 11.06 0.06
CA MET A 158 -11.81 10.23 -1.10
C MET A 158 -10.52 9.46 -0.85
N LEU A 159 -10.37 8.30 -1.48
CA LEU A 159 -9.08 7.60 -1.56
C LEU A 159 -8.62 7.54 -3.02
N PHE A 160 -7.33 7.78 -3.19
CA PHE A 160 -6.59 7.68 -4.45
C PHE A 160 -5.69 6.44 -4.37
N PRO A 161 -6.15 5.27 -4.83
CA PRO A 161 -5.39 4.03 -4.71
C PRO A 161 -4.25 3.95 -5.73
N GLY A 162 -3.26 3.10 -5.46
CA GLY A 162 -2.22 2.77 -6.42
C GLY A 162 -2.77 2.06 -7.66
N HIS A 163 -3.81 1.25 -7.49
CA HIS A 163 -4.45 0.50 -8.57
C HIS A 163 -5.97 0.70 -8.62
N GLY A 164 -6.50 0.75 -9.84
CA GLY A 164 -7.93 0.83 -10.08
C GLY A 164 -8.51 2.26 -9.98
N PRO A 165 -9.84 2.39 -9.94
CA PRO A 165 -10.50 3.69 -9.94
C PRO A 165 -10.43 4.39 -8.58
N LEU A 166 -10.63 5.70 -8.60
CA LEU A 166 -10.85 6.52 -7.41
C LEU A 166 -11.98 5.96 -6.54
N ILE A 167 -11.80 6.05 -5.23
CA ILE A 167 -12.75 5.54 -4.25
C ILE A 167 -13.52 6.73 -3.66
N ALA A 168 -14.72 6.96 -4.19
CA ALA A 168 -15.57 8.07 -3.76
C ALA A 168 -16.38 7.76 -2.48
N ASN A 169 -16.41 6.51 -2.05
CA ASN A 169 -17.04 6.10 -0.79
C ASN A 169 -16.06 5.28 0.06
N PRO A 170 -15.08 5.96 0.67
CA PRO A 170 -14.03 5.30 1.46
C PRO A 170 -14.55 4.46 2.62
N GLU A 171 -15.49 5.01 3.39
CA GLU A 171 -16.07 4.34 4.57
C GLU A 171 -16.61 2.95 4.22
N LYS A 172 -17.43 2.87 3.17
CA LYS A 172 -18.02 1.59 2.73
C LYS A 172 -16.96 0.56 2.35
N LEU A 173 -15.92 1.01 1.63
CA LEU A 173 -14.84 0.12 1.17
C LEU A 173 -13.96 -0.33 2.32
N LEU A 174 -13.51 0.59 3.17
CA LEU A 174 -12.66 0.29 4.32
C LEU A 174 -13.37 -0.67 5.29
N ASN A 175 -14.64 -0.41 5.62
CA ASN A 175 -15.44 -1.31 6.44
C ASN A 175 -15.59 -2.70 5.81
N LYS A 176 -15.77 -2.78 4.49
CA LYS A 176 -15.79 -4.07 3.77
C LYS A 176 -14.47 -4.81 3.91
N TYR A 177 -13.33 -4.12 3.74
CA TYR A 177 -12.00 -4.72 3.85
C TYR A 177 -11.73 -5.21 5.27
N ILE A 178 -11.92 -4.36 6.28
CA ILE A 178 -11.74 -4.70 7.69
C ILE A 178 -12.59 -5.94 8.06
N LYS A 179 -13.88 -5.92 7.72
CA LYS A 179 -14.78 -7.05 7.97
C LYS A 179 -14.32 -8.33 7.27
N HIS A 180 -13.88 -8.22 6.02
CA HIS A 180 -13.37 -9.37 5.26
C HIS A 180 -12.15 -9.98 5.95
N ARG A 181 -11.16 -9.18 6.38
CA ARG A 181 -9.97 -9.67 7.07
C ARG A 181 -10.30 -10.30 8.43
N LYS A 182 -11.13 -9.64 9.25
CA LYS A 182 -11.58 -10.18 10.53
C LYS A 182 -12.34 -11.49 10.37
N ASN A 183 -13.23 -11.60 9.38
CA ASN A 183 -13.92 -12.86 9.08
C ASN A 183 -12.95 -13.98 8.69
N ARG A 184 -11.86 -13.68 7.97
CA ARG A 184 -10.82 -14.68 7.64
C ARG A 184 -10.13 -15.18 8.91
N ILE A 185 -9.79 -14.30 9.84
CA ILE A 185 -9.20 -14.67 11.13
C ILE A 185 -10.15 -15.61 11.89
N GLU A 186 -11.44 -15.30 11.97
CA GLU A 186 -12.39 -16.16 12.66
C GLU A 186 -12.56 -17.52 11.99
N LYS A 187 -12.57 -17.59 10.65
CA LYS A 187 -12.58 -18.88 9.92
C LYS A 187 -11.31 -19.70 10.18
N ILE A 188 -10.14 -19.07 10.25
CA ILE A 188 -8.88 -19.75 10.61
C ILE A 188 -8.97 -20.36 12.00
N LYS A 189 -9.43 -19.59 13.00
CA LYS A 189 -9.65 -20.09 14.37
C LYS A 189 -10.65 -21.26 14.40
N GLN A 190 -11.73 -21.16 13.62
CA GLN A 190 -12.70 -22.27 13.49
C GLN A 190 -12.09 -23.52 12.88
N ALA A 191 -11.23 -23.40 11.85
CA ALA A 191 -10.53 -24.54 11.28
C ALA A 191 -9.63 -25.22 12.32
N LEU A 192 -8.82 -24.42 13.03
CA LEU A 192 -7.95 -24.91 14.10
C LEU A 192 -8.72 -25.58 15.25
N SER A 193 -9.88 -25.05 15.63
CA SER A 193 -10.74 -25.66 16.67
C SER A 193 -11.40 -26.98 16.24
N LYS A 194 -11.31 -27.34 14.97
CA LYS A 194 -11.74 -28.61 14.38
C LYS A 194 -10.56 -29.53 14.03
N ASP A 195 -9.42 -29.33 14.66
CA ASP A 195 -8.19 -30.08 14.48
C ASP A 195 -7.63 -30.09 13.04
N MET A 196 -8.01 -29.08 12.23
CA MET A 196 -7.38 -28.81 10.93
C MET A 196 -6.08 -28.05 11.19
N THR A 197 -4.96 -28.76 11.19
CA THR A 197 -3.67 -28.18 11.64
C THR A 197 -2.71 -27.86 10.50
N TYR A 198 -2.88 -28.44 9.32
CA TYR A 198 -2.03 -28.15 8.18
C TYR A 198 -2.54 -26.95 7.37
N LEU A 199 -1.61 -26.15 6.84
CA LEU A 199 -1.92 -24.97 6.01
C LEU A 199 -2.93 -25.29 4.90
N ARG A 200 -2.78 -26.45 4.25
CA ARG A 200 -3.68 -26.90 3.19
C ARG A 200 -5.12 -27.08 3.69
N GLU A 201 -5.31 -27.75 4.82
CA GLU A 201 -6.64 -28.01 5.41
C GLU A 201 -7.30 -26.71 5.83
N ILE A 202 -6.55 -25.85 6.53
CA ILE A 202 -7.01 -24.52 6.96
C ILE A 202 -7.44 -23.71 5.74
N SER A 203 -6.61 -23.65 4.71
CA SER A 203 -6.90 -22.88 3.49
C SER A 203 -8.14 -23.40 2.76
N GLN A 204 -8.30 -24.71 2.61
CA GLN A 204 -9.48 -25.31 2.00
C GLN A 204 -10.75 -24.98 2.79
N PHE A 205 -10.72 -25.07 4.10
CA PHE A 205 -11.86 -24.70 4.95
C PHE A 205 -12.21 -23.21 4.85
N VAL A 206 -11.21 -22.34 4.92
CA VAL A 206 -11.39 -20.89 4.92
C VAL A 206 -11.94 -20.37 3.60
N TYR A 207 -11.56 -20.99 2.47
CA TYR A 207 -11.98 -20.60 1.12
C TYR A 207 -13.09 -21.47 0.52
N LEU A 208 -13.72 -22.33 1.31
CA LEU A 208 -14.76 -23.25 0.85
C LEU A 208 -15.91 -22.54 0.11
N ASP A 209 -16.24 -21.31 0.52
CA ASP A 209 -17.29 -20.47 -0.06
C ASP A 209 -16.79 -19.50 -1.14
N THR A 210 -15.54 -19.64 -1.57
CA THR A 210 -14.94 -18.76 -2.59
C THR A 210 -14.73 -19.53 -3.88
N PRO A 211 -15.62 -19.40 -4.88
CA PRO A 211 -15.48 -20.10 -6.14
C PRO A 211 -14.24 -19.62 -6.91
N ASN A 212 -13.59 -20.56 -7.62
CA ASN A 212 -12.44 -20.28 -8.49
C ASN A 212 -11.25 -19.57 -7.80
N VAL A 213 -11.06 -19.82 -6.50
CA VAL A 213 -9.92 -19.23 -5.79
C VAL A 213 -8.59 -19.76 -6.36
N ASN A 214 -7.64 -18.87 -6.59
CA ASN A 214 -6.26 -19.25 -6.85
C ASN A 214 -5.66 -19.83 -5.57
N ILE A 215 -5.37 -21.14 -5.58
CA ILE A 215 -4.94 -21.86 -4.38
C ILE A 215 -3.58 -21.37 -3.84
N THR A 216 -2.67 -20.97 -4.72
CA THR A 216 -1.37 -20.43 -4.32
C THR A 216 -1.55 -19.12 -3.56
N LEU A 217 -2.33 -18.18 -4.10
CA LEU A 217 -2.64 -16.91 -3.42
C LEU A 217 -3.41 -17.15 -2.11
N ALA A 218 -4.27 -18.17 -2.07
CA ALA A 218 -4.97 -18.55 -0.84
C ALA A 218 -3.99 -18.99 0.25
N TYR A 219 -3.01 -19.83 -0.09
CA TYR A 219 -1.98 -20.28 0.83
C TYR A 219 -1.13 -19.11 1.36
N ASP A 220 -0.70 -18.21 0.49
CA ASP A 220 0.07 -17.03 0.86
C ASP A 220 -0.71 -16.15 1.85
N GLN A 221 -1.99 -15.90 1.55
CA GLN A 221 -2.84 -15.09 2.42
C GLN A 221 -3.13 -15.77 3.77
N ILE A 222 -3.37 -17.08 3.80
CA ILE A 222 -3.56 -17.81 5.08
C ILE A 222 -2.26 -17.84 5.87
N SER A 223 -1.11 -18.02 5.21
CA SER A 223 0.20 -17.95 5.86
C SER A 223 0.43 -16.58 6.51
N SER A 224 0.11 -15.49 5.82
CA SER A 224 0.20 -14.12 6.37
C SER A 224 -0.69 -13.95 7.61
N HIS A 225 -1.94 -14.42 7.58
CA HIS A 225 -2.81 -14.41 8.76
C HIS A 225 -2.27 -15.25 9.92
N LEU A 226 -1.79 -16.47 9.64
CA LEU A 226 -1.25 -17.35 10.67
C LEU A 226 0.01 -16.78 11.31
N ASN A 227 0.91 -16.19 10.51
CA ASN A 227 2.13 -15.56 11.01
C ASN A 227 1.79 -14.39 11.96
N SER A 228 0.78 -13.59 11.62
CA SER A 228 0.28 -12.53 12.48
C SER A 228 -0.29 -13.08 13.79
N LEU A 229 -1.13 -14.12 13.72
CA LEU A 229 -1.68 -14.78 14.91
C LEU A 229 -0.62 -15.45 15.80
N ILE A 230 0.50 -15.89 15.22
CA ILE A 230 1.64 -16.41 15.98
C ILE A 230 2.33 -15.27 16.72
N LYS A 231 2.60 -14.12 16.06
CA LYS A 231 3.15 -12.92 16.70
C LYS A 231 2.28 -12.43 17.86
N GLU A 232 0.96 -12.48 17.69
CA GLU A 232 -0.03 -12.12 18.72
C GLU A 232 -0.18 -13.18 19.84
N ASN A 233 0.55 -14.29 19.76
CA ASN A 233 0.49 -15.38 20.74
C ASN A 233 -0.88 -16.11 20.82
N VAL A 234 -1.68 -16.02 19.77
CA VAL A 234 -2.98 -16.71 19.63
C VAL A 234 -2.85 -18.12 19.06
N VAL A 235 -1.87 -18.28 18.14
CA VAL A 235 -1.56 -19.54 17.49
C VAL A 235 -0.10 -19.91 17.80
N LYS A 236 0.21 -21.19 17.83
CA LYS A 236 1.58 -21.73 17.84
C LYS A 236 1.80 -22.61 16.61
N LYS A 237 3.01 -22.57 16.05
CA LYS A 237 3.45 -23.50 15.02
C LYS A 237 4.38 -24.52 15.64
N ILE A 238 4.15 -25.82 15.40
CA ILE A 238 5.02 -26.94 15.79
C ILE A 238 5.26 -27.71 14.51
N GLU A 239 6.51 -27.74 14.05
CA GLU A 239 6.87 -28.27 12.74
C GLU A 239 6.03 -27.59 11.64
N GLU A 240 5.28 -28.36 10.84
CA GLU A 240 4.41 -27.82 9.77
C GLU A 240 2.95 -27.64 10.19
N GLN A 241 2.64 -27.76 11.49
CA GLN A 241 1.27 -27.71 12.01
C GLN A 241 1.03 -26.49 12.89
N TYR A 242 -0.21 -26.00 12.85
CA TYR A 242 -0.68 -24.82 13.58
C TYR A 242 -1.71 -25.22 14.62
N TYR A 243 -1.66 -24.62 15.81
CA TYR A 243 -2.54 -24.91 16.94
C TYR A 243 -2.97 -23.64 17.63
N LEU A 244 -4.22 -23.58 18.10
CA LEU A 244 -4.66 -22.56 19.05
C LEU A 244 -3.91 -22.71 20.38
N LYS A 245 -3.64 -21.59 21.02
CA LYS A 245 -3.08 -21.58 22.40
C LYS A 245 -4.15 -21.48 23.45
#